data_502f0a2d44e805ec290c5a9da2aa7373
#
_entry.id   502f0a2d44e805ec290c5a9da2aa7373
#
_cell.length_a   1.000
_cell.length_b   1.000
_cell.length_c   1.000
_cell.angle_alpha   90.00
_cell.angle_beta   90.00
_cell.angle_gamma   90.00
#
_symmetry.space_group_name_H-M   'P 1'
#
loop_
_entity.id
_entity.type
_entity.pdbx_description
1 polymer ?
#
loop_
_entity_poly.entity_id
_entity_poly.type
_entity_poly.pdbx_seq_one_letter_code
_entity_poly.pdbx_strand_id
1 'polypeptide(L)'
;MKRLFNICILLAVCACVMGQGRNNRVRTNIPLDSIVLSDPCILADQATMMYYMTGTGGKLWKSKDLKLWSGPYTVAETDPTSWMGPRPMIWAAELHQYQGKYYYFATFTNRDVKIGTYRGNEIERRACHVLVSDKAEGPYRPMKDKTYLPAEKPTLDGTLWVDTDGKPYMVYCYEWLQNWDGTIEKIELKHDLSGSVGEGQLLFRASESPWSKEKVDGKIVPNKVTDGPYLFRTQTGRLGMIWTSWIYDVYTQGVVYSESGTLDGPWIQEKEPITPPNFGHGMLFRTFDGKLLMSVHSHK
;
A
#
# COMPACT_ATOMS: atom_id res chain seq x y z
N MET A 1 8.68 -15.84 47.56
CA MET A 1 9.01 -16.36 46.20
C MET A 1 8.09 -15.67 45.20
N LYS A 2 8.57 -14.58 44.62
CA LYS A 2 7.83 -13.84 43.57
C LYS A 2 8.24 -14.40 42.24
N ARG A 3 7.30 -15.05 41.54
CA ARG A 3 7.50 -15.49 40.13
C ARG A 3 7.25 -14.29 39.25
N LEU A 4 8.31 -13.79 38.60
CA LEU A 4 8.21 -12.89 37.46
C LEU A 4 7.61 -13.66 36.29
N PHE A 5 6.44 -13.27 35.89
CA PHE A 5 5.91 -13.65 34.57
C PHE A 5 6.51 -12.71 33.52
N ASN A 6 7.45 -13.24 32.76
CA ASN A 6 7.90 -12.61 31.51
C ASN A 6 6.77 -12.74 30.50
N ILE A 7 6.11 -11.62 30.21
CA ILE A 7 5.21 -11.50 29.08
C ILE A 7 6.11 -11.35 27.85
N CYS A 8 6.32 -12.43 27.12
CA CYS A 8 6.80 -12.37 25.75
C CYS A 8 5.68 -11.73 24.91
N ILE A 9 5.78 -10.42 24.70
CA ILE A 9 5.09 -9.77 23.60
C ILE A 9 5.76 -10.30 22.34
N LEU A 10 5.11 -11.26 21.67
CA LEU A 10 5.48 -11.66 20.33
C LEU A 10 5.19 -10.45 19.41
N LEU A 11 6.17 -9.58 19.28
CA LEU A 11 6.28 -8.70 18.15
C LEU A 11 6.33 -9.65 16.93
N ALA A 12 5.24 -9.75 16.20
CA ALA A 12 5.28 -10.18 14.81
C ALA A 12 6.03 -9.08 14.03
N VAL A 13 7.31 -8.97 14.31
CA VAL A 13 8.24 -8.36 13.37
C VAL A 13 8.11 -9.26 12.16
N CYS A 14 7.47 -8.74 11.11
CA CYS A 14 7.58 -9.29 9.78
C CYS A 14 9.07 -9.48 9.55
N ALA A 15 9.56 -10.67 9.82
CA ALA A 15 10.88 -11.08 9.42
C ALA A 15 10.81 -11.17 7.90
N CYS A 16 10.90 -10.01 7.25
CA CYS A 16 11.46 -9.97 5.91
C CYS A 16 12.84 -10.60 6.06
N VAL A 17 12.87 -11.90 5.88
CA VAL A 17 14.11 -12.65 5.78
C VAL A 17 14.97 -11.87 4.82
N MET A 18 16.05 -11.37 5.34
CA MET A 18 17.12 -10.72 4.62
C MET A 18 17.71 -11.72 3.62
N GLY A 19 16.98 -11.95 2.56
CA GLY A 19 17.49 -12.54 1.32
C GLY A 19 18.21 -11.49 0.50
N GLN A 20 18.93 -10.57 1.15
CA GLN A 20 19.85 -9.67 0.46
C GLN A 20 21.11 -10.45 0.12
N GLY A 21 21.11 -11.02 -1.08
CA GLY A 21 22.30 -11.67 -1.61
C GLY A 21 22.08 -12.60 -2.80
N ARG A 22 20.90 -12.68 -3.35
CA ARG A 22 20.66 -13.53 -4.53
C ARG A 22 20.17 -12.73 -5.74
N ASN A 23 21.10 -12.46 -6.64
CA ASN A 23 20.92 -12.17 -8.06
C ASN A 23 19.83 -11.15 -8.42
N ASN A 24 20.22 -9.87 -8.49
CA ASN A 24 19.52 -8.82 -9.27
C ASN A 24 19.52 -9.09 -10.79
N ARG A 25 19.77 -10.32 -11.23
CA ARG A 25 19.77 -10.68 -12.65
C ARG A 25 18.33 -10.85 -13.12
N VAL A 26 17.95 -10.05 -14.08
CA VAL A 26 16.69 -10.21 -14.80
C VAL A 26 16.60 -11.63 -15.38
N ARG A 27 15.51 -12.31 -15.10
CA ARG A 27 15.18 -13.63 -15.63
C ARG A 27 13.92 -13.54 -16.46
N THR A 28 13.73 -14.48 -17.37
CA THR A 28 12.53 -14.58 -18.21
C THR A 28 11.86 -15.94 -18.02
N ASN A 29 10.60 -16.04 -18.45
CA ASN A 29 9.79 -17.26 -18.35
C ASN A 29 9.65 -17.77 -16.89
N ILE A 30 9.46 -16.85 -15.95
CA ILE A 30 9.26 -17.19 -14.54
C ILE A 30 7.77 -17.43 -14.32
N PRO A 31 7.36 -18.63 -13.88
CA PRO A 31 5.98 -18.87 -13.50
C PRO A 31 5.55 -17.97 -12.34
N LEU A 32 4.27 -17.55 -12.31
CA LEU A 32 3.75 -16.66 -11.27
C LEU A 32 3.95 -17.22 -9.85
N ASP A 33 3.75 -18.51 -9.66
CA ASP A 33 3.92 -19.21 -8.38
C ASP A 33 5.36 -19.26 -7.85
N SER A 34 6.32 -18.91 -8.72
CA SER A 34 7.74 -18.79 -8.37
C SER A 34 8.16 -17.37 -8.00
N ILE A 35 7.22 -16.41 -7.99
CA ILE A 35 7.46 -15.02 -7.60
C ILE A 35 6.94 -14.81 -6.17
N VAL A 36 7.86 -14.51 -5.27
CA VAL A 36 7.52 -14.09 -3.89
C VAL A 36 7.47 -12.57 -3.86
N LEU A 37 6.28 -12.03 -3.65
CA LEU A 37 6.04 -10.58 -3.66
C LEU A 37 4.91 -10.24 -2.68
N SER A 38 5.18 -9.34 -1.75
CA SER A 38 4.15 -8.74 -0.91
C SER A 38 3.54 -7.52 -1.61
N ASP A 39 2.26 -7.25 -1.31
CA ASP A 39 1.53 -6.06 -1.75
C ASP A 39 1.47 -5.92 -3.28
N PRO A 40 1.10 -6.97 -4.02
CA PRO A 40 1.20 -6.97 -5.47
C PRO A 40 0.16 -6.04 -6.11
N CYS A 41 0.63 -5.04 -6.86
CA CYS A 41 -0.16 -4.19 -7.75
C CYS A 41 0.10 -4.59 -9.21
N ILE A 42 -0.96 -4.79 -10.00
CA ILE A 42 -0.85 -5.09 -11.44
C ILE A 42 -1.52 -3.99 -12.26
N LEU A 43 -0.74 -3.37 -13.12
CA LEU A 43 -1.21 -2.47 -14.17
C LEU A 43 -1.31 -3.24 -15.49
N ALA A 44 -2.51 -3.30 -16.08
CA ALA A 44 -2.72 -3.77 -17.45
C ALA A 44 -2.61 -2.58 -18.40
N ASP A 45 -1.46 -2.43 -19.04
CA ASP A 45 -1.19 -1.28 -19.90
C ASP A 45 -1.63 -1.57 -21.34
N GLN A 46 -2.68 -0.89 -21.77
CA GLN A 46 -3.25 -1.03 -23.11
C GLN A 46 -2.30 -0.56 -24.22
N ALA A 47 -1.43 0.42 -23.93
CA ALA A 47 -0.52 0.96 -24.94
C ALA A 47 0.56 -0.04 -25.36
N THR A 48 1.03 -0.86 -24.43
CA THR A 48 2.07 -1.87 -24.68
C THR A 48 1.52 -3.29 -24.74
N MET A 49 0.25 -3.51 -24.42
CA MET A 49 -0.36 -4.83 -24.24
C MET A 49 0.44 -5.72 -23.28
N MET A 50 0.93 -5.12 -22.19
CA MET A 50 1.72 -5.79 -21.15
C MET A 50 1.09 -5.58 -19.77
N TYR A 51 1.19 -6.59 -18.94
CA TYR A 51 0.93 -6.49 -17.51
C TYR A 51 2.24 -6.15 -16.80
N TYR A 52 2.19 -5.12 -15.96
CA TYR A 52 3.28 -4.70 -15.11
C TYR A 52 2.91 -4.94 -13.66
N MET A 53 3.72 -5.72 -12.95
CA MET A 53 3.49 -6.03 -11.53
C MET A 53 4.61 -5.43 -10.69
N THR A 54 4.24 -4.76 -9.60
CA THR A 54 5.16 -4.25 -8.58
C THR A 54 4.59 -4.50 -7.19
N GLY A 55 5.31 -4.14 -6.14
CA GLY A 55 4.90 -4.32 -4.76
C GLY A 55 6.04 -3.97 -3.82
N THR A 56 6.05 -4.53 -2.63
CA THR A 56 7.12 -4.33 -1.65
C THR A 56 8.47 -4.79 -2.18
N GLY A 57 9.50 -3.97 -1.92
CA GLY A 57 10.83 -4.07 -2.53
C GLY A 57 10.99 -3.24 -3.80
N GLY A 58 9.91 -2.69 -4.36
CA GLY A 58 9.91 -1.70 -5.43
C GLY A 58 10.40 -2.18 -6.79
N LYS A 59 10.46 -3.50 -6.99
CA LYS A 59 10.87 -4.09 -8.27
C LYS A 59 9.68 -4.25 -9.21
N LEU A 60 9.96 -4.24 -10.51
CA LEU A 60 8.98 -4.43 -11.57
C LEU A 60 9.12 -5.81 -12.21
N TRP A 61 7.99 -6.40 -12.52
CA TRP A 61 7.85 -7.62 -13.29
C TRP A 61 6.94 -7.36 -14.49
N LYS A 62 7.19 -8.04 -15.62
CA LYS A 62 6.42 -7.88 -16.86
C LYS A 62 5.90 -9.22 -17.37
N SER A 63 4.65 -9.24 -17.85
CA SER A 63 4.02 -10.42 -18.43
C SER A 63 3.09 -10.04 -19.58
N LYS A 64 2.92 -10.95 -20.54
CA LYS A 64 1.91 -10.83 -21.61
C LYS A 64 0.62 -11.61 -21.30
N ASP A 65 0.69 -12.57 -20.39
CA ASP A 65 -0.36 -13.58 -20.20
C ASP A 65 -0.71 -13.84 -18.72
N LEU A 66 -0.10 -13.09 -17.80
CA LEU A 66 -0.21 -13.28 -16.33
C LEU A 66 0.35 -14.61 -15.82
N LYS A 67 0.87 -15.48 -16.68
CA LYS A 67 1.39 -16.80 -16.32
C LYS A 67 2.91 -16.81 -16.24
N LEU A 68 3.55 -16.28 -17.29
CA LEU A 68 5.00 -16.21 -17.39
C LEU A 68 5.47 -14.76 -17.31
N TRP A 69 6.42 -14.52 -16.45
CA TRP A 69 6.92 -13.19 -16.10
C TRP A 69 8.41 -13.03 -16.42
N SER A 70 8.82 -11.81 -16.60
CA SER A 70 10.22 -11.41 -16.64
C SER A 70 10.52 -10.34 -15.58
N GLY A 71 11.68 -10.43 -14.95
CA GLY A 71 12.10 -9.53 -13.88
C GLY A 71 13.07 -10.20 -12.91
N PRO A 72 13.35 -9.57 -11.75
CA PRO A 72 12.92 -8.24 -11.33
C PRO A 72 13.72 -7.12 -12.02
N TYR A 73 13.04 -6.05 -12.41
CA TYR A 73 13.67 -4.84 -12.94
C TYR A 73 13.74 -3.76 -11.86
N THR A 74 14.84 -3.02 -11.79
CA THR A 74 14.93 -1.81 -10.97
C THR A 74 14.41 -0.65 -11.80
N VAL A 75 13.37 0.02 -11.32
CA VAL A 75 12.66 1.06 -12.09
C VAL A 75 12.54 2.39 -11.35
N ALA A 76 12.63 2.39 -10.01
CA ALA A 76 12.60 3.60 -9.21
C ALA A 76 14.02 4.17 -9.09
N GLU A 77 14.19 5.41 -9.52
CA GLU A 77 15.40 6.20 -9.36
C GLU A 77 15.13 7.30 -8.33
N THR A 78 15.75 7.22 -7.16
CA THR A 78 15.62 8.20 -6.09
C THR A 78 16.89 9.04 -5.97
N ASP A 79 16.75 10.28 -5.52
CA ASP A 79 17.91 11.11 -5.19
C ASP A 79 18.49 10.65 -3.83
N PRO A 80 19.75 10.18 -3.77
CA PRO A 80 20.37 9.73 -2.54
C PRO A 80 20.56 10.84 -1.50
N THR A 81 20.51 12.11 -1.91
CA THR A 81 20.62 13.28 -1.03
C THR A 81 19.27 13.76 -0.49
N SER A 82 18.17 13.20 -1.01
CA SER A 82 16.82 13.54 -0.55
C SER A 82 16.52 12.96 0.84
N TRP A 83 15.36 13.32 1.38
CA TRP A 83 14.88 12.79 2.66
C TRP A 83 14.79 11.27 2.73
N MET A 84 14.67 10.60 1.59
CA MET A 84 14.58 9.14 1.49
C MET A 84 15.92 8.45 1.79
N GLY A 85 17.02 9.20 1.69
CA GLY A 85 18.37 8.68 1.85
C GLY A 85 18.85 7.84 0.67
N PRO A 86 20.09 7.34 0.74
CA PRO A 86 20.75 6.67 -0.39
C PRO A 86 20.21 5.26 -0.69
N ARG A 87 19.52 4.64 0.25
CA ARG A 87 19.00 3.29 0.12
C ARG A 87 17.62 3.16 0.80
N PRO A 88 16.60 3.84 0.28
CA PRO A 88 15.27 3.78 0.88
C PRO A 88 14.72 2.36 0.83
N MET A 89 14.09 1.93 1.91
CA MET A 89 13.22 0.77 1.86
C MET A 89 11.91 1.18 1.18
N ILE A 90 11.46 0.39 0.21
CA ILE A 90 10.25 0.65 -0.56
C ILE A 90 9.21 -0.40 -0.19
N TRP A 91 8.02 0.05 0.23
CA TRP A 91 6.88 -0.81 0.52
C TRP A 91 5.71 -0.46 -0.38
N ALA A 92 4.86 -1.46 -0.63
CA ALA A 92 3.57 -1.36 -1.30
C ALA A 92 3.60 -0.43 -2.52
N ALA A 93 4.52 -0.68 -3.45
CA ALA A 93 4.61 0.11 -4.66
C ALA A 93 3.45 -0.20 -5.61
N GLU A 94 2.82 0.84 -6.13
CA GLU A 94 1.71 0.78 -7.07
C GLU A 94 2.04 1.52 -8.37
N LEU A 95 1.47 1.05 -9.47
CA LEU A 95 1.55 1.71 -10.76
C LEU A 95 0.19 2.26 -11.16
N HIS A 96 0.16 3.53 -11.51
CA HIS A 96 -1.04 4.21 -12.00
C HIS A 96 -0.77 4.91 -13.32
N GLN A 97 -1.74 4.85 -14.23
CA GLN A 97 -1.74 5.67 -15.44
C GLN A 97 -2.68 6.85 -15.24
N TYR A 98 -2.19 8.07 -15.49
CA TYR A 98 -2.96 9.27 -15.34
C TYR A 98 -2.48 10.34 -16.34
N GLN A 99 -3.40 10.93 -17.10
CA GLN A 99 -3.10 11.99 -18.08
C GLN A 99 -1.92 11.67 -19.02
N GLY A 100 -1.87 10.45 -19.52
CA GLY A 100 -0.86 10.04 -20.50
C GLY A 100 0.53 9.76 -19.94
N LYS A 101 0.69 9.81 -18.62
CA LYS A 101 1.92 9.45 -17.89
C LYS A 101 1.69 8.29 -16.95
N TYR A 102 2.78 7.74 -16.45
CA TYR A 102 2.79 6.66 -15.47
C TYR A 102 3.36 7.15 -14.16
N TYR A 103 2.72 6.77 -13.08
CA TYR A 103 3.07 7.21 -11.74
C TYR A 103 3.31 6.00 -10.85
N TYR A 104 4.36 6.09 -10.07
CA TYR A 104 4.78 5.08 -9.11
C TYR A 104 4.53 5.62 -7.71
N PHE A 105 3.46 5.16 -7.09
CA PHE A 105 3.11 5.46 -5.72
C PHE A 105 3.77 4.44 -4.82
N ALA A 106 4.47 4.86 -3.77
CA ALA A 106 5.08 3.93 -2.84
C ALA A 106 5.32 4.57 -1.47
N THR A 107 5.47 3.73 -0.48
CA THR A 107 5.98 4.09 0.84
C THR A 107 7.49 4.00 0.83
N PHE A 108 8.16 5.13 1.09
CA PHE A 108 9.61 5.18 1.22
C PHE A 108 10.00 5.35 2.68
N THR A 109 10.95 4.56 3.15
CA THR A 109 11.46 4.63 4.52
C THR A 109 12.95 4.87 4.51
N ASN A 110 13.37 5.96 5.16
CA ASN A 110 14.78 6.20 5.50
C ASN A 110 15.03 5.66 6.92
N ARG A 111 15.61 4.47 7.01
CA ARG A 111 15.86 3.78 8.29
C ARG A 111 16.96 4.43 9.12
N ASP A 112 17.80 5.24 8.50
CA ASP A 112 18.91 5.93 9.17
C ASP A 112 18.43 7.18 9.94
N VAL A 113 17.19 7.62 9.69
CA VAL A 113 16.59 8.80 10.34
C VAL A 113 15.43 8.38 11.24
N LYS A 114 15.57 8.64 12.54
CA LYS A 114 14.51 8.48 13.52
C LYS A 114 13.84 9.83 13.78
N ILE A 115 12.52 9.88 13.69
CA ILE A 115 11.74 11.12 13.89
C ILE A 115 11.10 11.20 15.28
N GLY A 116 11.25 10.16 16.09
CA GLY A 116 10.74 10.12 17.45
C GLY A 116 10.63 8.72 18.01
N THR A 117 9.98 8.63 19.14
CA THR A 117 9.60 7.37 19.79
C THR A 117 8.14 7.42 20.23
N TYR A 118 7.43 6.32 20.10
CA TYR A 118 6.07 6.20 20.57
C TYR A 118 5.86 4.82 21.20
N ARG A 119 5.43 4.81 22.47
CA ARG A 119 5.21 3.58 23.27
C ARG A 119 6.40 2.63 23.24
N GLY A 120 7.64 3.19 23.31
CA GLY A 120 8.87 2.42 23.32
C GLY A 120 9.39 1.98 21.95
N ASN A 121 8.68 2.28 20.86
CA ASN A 121 9.12 2.01 19.49
C ASN A 121 9.76 3.26 18.89
N GLU A 122 10.90 3.09 18.24
CA GLU A 122 11.47 4.15 17.40
C GLU A 122 10.66 4.30 16.11
N ILE A 123 10.37 5.54 15.76
CA ILE A 123 9.66 5.86 14.51
C ILE A 123 10.66 6.28 13.46
N GLU A 124 10.79 5.48 12.42
CA GLU A 124 11.62 5.78 11.26
C GLU A 124 10.95 6.85 10.38
N ARG A 125 11.76 7.64 9.70
CA ARG A 125 11.24 8.58 8.70
C ARG A 125 10.63 7.81 7.54
N ARG A 126 9.33 7.93 7.40
CA ARG A 126 8.54 7.21 6.40
C ARG A 126 7.45 8.11 5.85
N ALA A 127 7.20 8.05 4.55
CA ALA A 127 6.04 8.68 3.95
C ALA A 127 5.72 8.08 2.59
N CYS A 128 4.45 8.21 2.20
CA CYS A 128 4.03 8.01 0.81
C CYS A 128 4.63 9.10 -0.07
N HIS A 129 5.09 8.70 -1.26
CA HIS A 129 5.65 9.60 -2.25
C HIS A 129 5.35 9.10 -3.66
N VAL A 130 5.44 10.00 -4.64
CA VAL A 130 5.10 9.71 -6.03
C VAL A 130 6.30 9.98 -6.93
N LEU A 131 6.63 9.01 -7.77
CA LEU A 131 7.58 9.15 -8.86
C LEU A 131 6.84 9.12 -10.19
N VAL A 132 7.42 9.67 -11.25
CA VAL A 132 6.79 9.79 -12.57
C VAL A 132 7.68 9.23 -13.68
N SER A 133 7.04 8.69 -14.72
CA SER A 133 7.69 8.25 -15.96
C SER A 133 6.77 8.48 -17.16
N ASP A 134 7.36 8.62 -18.35
CA ASP A 134 6.62 8.62 -19.61
C ASP A 134 6.35 7.19 -20.13
N LYS A 135 6.89 6.16 -19.45
CA LYS A 135 6.75 4.75 -19.83
C LYS A 135 6.35 3.89 -18.63
N ALA A 136 5.48 2.90 -18.86
CA ALA A 136 5.06 1.97 -17.82
C ALA A 136 6.23 1.19 -17.18
N GLU A 137 7.28 0.93 -17.94
CA GLU A 137 8.48 0.22 -17.45
C GLU A 137 9.54 1.13 -16.85
N GLY A 138 9.24 2.42 -16.68
CA GLY A 138 10.16 3.39 -16.09
C GLY A 138 11.24 3.92 -17.04
N PRO A 139 12.32 4.53 -16.52
CA PRO A 139 12.58 4.76 -15.10
C PRO A 139 11.62 5.79 -14.48
N TYR A 140 11.24 5.57 -13.22
CA TYR A 140 10.42 6.49 -12.44
C TYR A 140 11.31 7.40 -11.60
N ARG A 141 11.07 8.71 -11.69
CA ARG A 141 11.89 9.75 -11.04
C ARG A 141 11.05 10.66 -10.14
N PRO A 142 11.62 11.22 -9.06
CA PRO A 142 10.94 12.18 -8.23
C PRO A 142 10.55 13.43 -9.03
N MET A 143 9.35 13.95 -8.76
CA MET A 143 8.92 15.24 -9.30
C MET A 143 9.42 16.41 -8.42
N LYS A 144 9.73 16.14 -7.14
CA LYS A 144 10.27 17.10 -6.18
C LYS A 144 10.90 16.39 -4.96
N ASP A 145 11.73 17.15 -4.22
CA ASP A 145 12.53 16.63 -3.11
C ASP A 145 11.86 16.61 -1.75
N LYS A 146 10.59 16.86 -1.64
CA LYS A 146 9.91 16.83 -0.34
C LYS A 146 8.78 15.81 -0.33
N THR A 147 8.45 15.36 0.87
CA THR A 147 7.33 14.44 1.08
C THR A 147 6.02 15.05 0.60
N TYR A 148 5.13 14.22 0.09
CA TYR A 148 3.75 14.63 -0.21
C TYR A 148 2.93 14.81 1.07
N LEU A 149 3.31 14.15 2.14
CA LEU A 149 2.69 14.19 3.45
C LEU A 149 3.70 14.68 4.49
N PRO A 150 3.27 15.20 5.65
CA PRO A 150 4.16 15.65 6.71
C PRO A 150 5.17 14.60 7.11
N ALA A 151 6.44 15.00 7.27
CA ALA A 151 7.52 14.07 7.60
C ALA A 151 7.40 13.45 9.00
N GLU A 152 6.69 14.12 9.90
CA GLU A 152 6.41 13.69 11.27
C GLU A 152 5.31 12.65 11.34
N LYS A 153 4.61 12.42 10.22
CA LYS A 153 3.48 11.52 10.12
C LYS A 153 3.89 10.31 9.29
N PRO A 154 4.22 9.16 9.90
CA PRO A 154 4.62 7.95 9.17
C PRO A 154 3.42 7.35 8.45
N THR A 155 3.25 7.77 7.20
CA THR A 155 2.19 7.31 6.32
C THR A 155 2.66 6.18 5.42
N LEU A 156 1.74 5.31 5.02
CA LEU A 156 2.03 4.17 4.16
C LEU A 156 0.88 3.87 3.20
N ASP A 157 1.18 3.08 2.17
CA ASP A 157 0.23 2.48 1.21
C ASP A 157 -0.65 3.51 0.49
N GLY A 158 -0.01 4.59 0.03
CA GLY A 158 -0.71 5.62 -0.73
C GLY A 158 -1.13 5.14 -2.11
N THR A 159 -2.42 5.22 -2.40
CA THR A 159 -3.03 4.90 -3.71
C THR A 159 -3.64 6.14 -4.37
N LEU A 160 -3.70 6.15 -5.69
CA LEU A 160 -4.31 7.24 -6.46
C LEU A 160 -5.82 7.02 -6.63
N TRP A 161 -6.59 8.07 -6.40
CA TRP A 161 -8.00 8.14 -6.76
C TRP A 161 -8.33 9.47 -7.43
N VAL A 162 -9.09 9.42 -8.53
CA VAL A 162 -9.67 10.61 -9.15
C VAL A 162 -11.15 10.58 -8.86
N ASP A 163 -11.63 11.54 -8.09
CA ASP A 163 -13.04 11.58 -7.69
C ASP A 163 -13.94 12.20 -8.77
N THR A 164 -15.23 12.23 -8.52
CA THR A 164 -16.26 12.67 -9.48
C THR A 164 -16.14 14.14 -9.86
N ASP A 165 -15.50 14.96 -9.03
CA ASP A 165 -15.16 16.35 -9.32
C ASP A 165 -13.93 16.51 -10.23
N GLY A 166 -13.30 15.42 -10.64
CA GLY A 166 -12.09 15.38 -11.46
C GLY A 166 -10.80 15.66 -10.70
N LYS A 167 -10.85 15.81 -9.39
CA LYS A 167 -9.67 16.06 -8.58
C LYS A 167 -8.95 14.75 -8.22
N PRO A 168 -7.63 14.70 -8.34
CA PRO A 168 -6.84 13.58 -7.88
C PRO A 168 -6.59 13.66 -6.36
N TYR A 169 -6.63 12.51 -5.72
CA TYR A 169 -6.35 12.33 -4.31
C TYR A 169 -5.35 11.19 -4.11
N MET A 170 -4.53 11.31 -3.08
CA MET A 170 -3.86 10.15 -2.47
C MET A 170 -4.70 9.71 -1.27
N VAL A 171 -5.09 8.44 -1.27
CA VAL A 171 -5.70 7.77 -0.11
C VAL A 171 -4.62 6.89 0.50
N TYR A 172 -4.43 6.96 1.82
CA TYR A 172 -3.28 6.37 2.50
C TYR A 172 -3.62 5.95 3.94
N CYS A 173 -2.76 5.13 4.52
CA CYS A 173 -2.82 4.78 5.93
C CYS A 173 -1.94 5.71 6.76
N TYR A 174 -2.43 6.11 7.93
CA TYR A 174 -1.61 6.70 8.97
C TYR A 174 -1.34 5.64 10.03
N GLU A 175 -0.06 5.35 10.22
CA GLU A 175 0.41 4.16 10.88
C GLU A 175 0.04 4.14 12.38
N TRP A 176 -0.50 3.01 12.85
CA TRP A 176 -0.92 2.78 14.23
C TRP A 176 0.21 2.92 15.26
N LEU A 177 1.46 2.74 14.86
CA LEU A 177 2.63 2.93 15.73
C LEU A 177 2.72 4.35 16.31
N GLN A 178 2.14 5.35 15.66
CA GLN A 178 2.14 6.72 16.10
C GLN A 178 0.75 7.23 16.51
N ASN A 179 -0.30 6.74 15.88
CA ASN A 179 -1.67 7.17 16.11
C ASN A 179 -2.44 6.26 17.08
N TRP A 180 -1.93 5.06 17.38
CA TRP A 180 -2.53 3.99 18.16
C TRP A 180 -3.75 3.31 17.53
N ASP A 181 -4.66 4.02 16.95
CA ASP A 181 -5.79 3.50 16.17
C ASP A 181 -5.57 3.96 14.73
N GLY A 182 -5.03 3.09 13.90
CA GLY A 182 -4.67 3.39 12.52
C GLY A 182 -5.83 4.00 11.76
N THR A 183 -5.52 4.91 10.85
CA THR A 183 -6.53 5.62 10.06
C THR A 183 -6.32 5.36 8.58
N ILE A 184 -7.41 5.45 7.83
CA ILE A 184 -7.34 5.71 6.38
C ILE A 184 -7.74 7.16 6.19
N GLU A 185 -6.90 7.87 5.45
CA GLU A 185 -7.01 9.30 5.20
C GLU A 185 -6.90 9.60 3.71
N LYS A 186 -7.34 10.78 3.30
CA LYS A 186 -7.14 11.31 1.95
C LYS A 186 -6.42 12.65 2.00
N ILE A 187 -5.67 12.96 0.95
CA ILE A 187 -5.14 14.30 0.69
C ILE A 187 -5.31 14.63 -0.78
N GLU A 188 -5.78 15.83 -1.08
CA GLU A 188 -5.88 16.32 -2.47
C GLU A 188 -4.48 16.46 -3.06
N LEU A 189 -4.30 16.04 -4.29
CA LEU A 189 -3.09 16.25 -5.06
C LEU A 189 -3.29 17.38 -6.07
N LYS A 190 -2.20 18.02 -6.45
CA LYS A 190 -2.22 18.89 -7.62
C LYS A 190 -2.62 18.10 -8.86
N HIS A 191 -3.23 18.76 -9.82
CA HIS A 191 -3.75 18.12 -11.04
C HIS A 191 -2.68 17.35 -11.83
N ASP A 192 -1.43 17.77 -11.77
CA ASP A 192 -0.29 17.08 -12.38
C ASP A 192 0.40 16.08 -11.45
N LEU A 193 -0.17 15.81 -10.30
CA LEU A 193 0.35 14.97 -9.21
C LEU A 193 1.72 15.39 -8.66
N SER A 194 2.16 16.63 -8.90
CA SER A 194 3.48 17.14 -8.48
C SER A 194 3.55 17.51 -6.99
N GLY A 195 2.50 17.36 -6.25
CA GLY A 195 2.44 17.63 -4.81
C GLY A 195 1.04 17.58 -4.25
N SER A 196 0.95 17.65 -2.93
CA SER A 196 -0.31 17.73 -2.20
C SER A 196 -0.85 19.15 -2.09
N VAL A 197 -2.15 19.26 -1.85
CA VAL A 197 -2.89 20.49 -1.60
C VAL A 197 -3.60 20.38 -0.26
N GLY A 198 -3.38 21.34 0.63
CA GLY A 198 -4.00 21.34 1.96
C GLY A 198 -3.45 20.25 2.87
N GLU A 199 -4.28 19.80 3.80
CA GLU A 199 -3.94 18.81 4.82
C GLU A 199 -4.69 17.50 4.61
N GLY A 200 -4.15 16.43 5.18
CA GLY A 200 -4.79 15.12 5.19
C GLY A 200 -6.10 15.14 5.98
N GLN A 201 -7.11 14.44 5.47
CA GLN A 201 -8.44 14.34 6.06
C GLN A 201 -8.78 12.89 6.38
N LEU A 202 -9.28 12.66 7.59
CA LEU A 202 -9.71 11.35 8.04
C LEU A 202 -10.90 10.84 7.21
N LEU A 203 -10.84 9.60 6.76
CA LEU A 203 -11.96 8.87 6.18
C LEU A 203 -12.60 7.94 7.22
N PHE A 204 -11.82 7.07 7.86
CA PHE A 204 -12.25 6.20 8.95
C PHE A 204 -11.06 5.64 9.74
N ARG A 205 -11.36 5.01 10.88
CA ARG A 205 -10.39 4.37 11.78
C ARG A 205 -10.48 2.85 11.70
N ALA A 206 -9.40 2.18 12.01
CA ALA A 206 -9.37 0.71 12.10
C ALA A 206 -10.43 0.18 13.09
N SER A 207 -10.61 0.85 14.22
CA SER A 207 -11.58 0.48 15.26
C SER A 207 -13.05 0.53 14.83
N GLU A 208 -13.37 1.20 13.74
CA GLU A 208 -14.72 1.26 13.19
C GLU A 208 -15.12 -0.02 12.43
N SER A 209 -14.17 -0.91 12.17
CA SER A 209 -14.44 -2.18 11.49
C SER A 209 -15.10 -3.19 12.42
N PRO A 210 -16.23 -3.80 12.01
CA PRO A 210 -16.87 -4.83 12.82
C PRO A 210 -16.16 -6.19 12.77
N TRP A 211 -15.28 -6.42 11.79
CA TRP A 211 -14.62 -7.70 11.56
C TRP A 211 -13.18 -7.73 12.09
N SER A 212 -12.44 -6.62 12.09
CA SER A 212 -11.06 -6.59 12.56
C SER A 212 -10.99 -6.68 14.09
N LYS A 213 -10.17 -7.60 14.61
CA LYS A 213 -10.15 -7.93 16.04
C LYS A 213 -8.74 -8.33 16.50
N GLU A 214 -8.44 -8.00 17.76
CA GLU A 214 -7.27 -8.51 18.46
C GLU A 214 -7.64 -8.95 19.89
N LYS A 215 -6.75 -9.65 20.55
CA LYS A 215 -6.93 -10.08 21.94
C LYS A 215 -5.89 -9.38 22.82
N VAL A 216 -6.35 -8.49 23.68
CA VAL A 216 -5.51 -7.75 24.65
C VAL A 216 -5.96 -8.10 26.05
N ASP A 217 -5.06 -8.60 26.89
CA ASP A 217 -5.34 -9.01 28.27
C ASP A 217 -6.61 -9.91 28.42
N GLY A 218 -6.77 -10.83 27.49
CA GLY A 218 -7.92 -11.76 27.45
C GLY A 218 -9.21 -11.16 26.92
N LYS A 219 -9.27 -9.86 26.62
CA LYS A 219 -10.45 -9.19 26.05
C LYS A 219 -10.31 -9.06 24.54
N ILE A 220 -11.43 -9.24 23.84
CA ILE A 220 -11.53 -8.98 22.42
C ILE A 220 -11.75 -7.49 22.23
N VAL A 221 -10.89 -6.85 21.44
CA VAL A 221 -10.96 -5.44 21.09
C VAL A 221 -10.78 -5.27 19.56
N PRO A 222 -11.17 -4.13 18.99
CA PRO A 222 -10.88 -3.85 17.58
C PRO A 222 -9.37 -3.85 17.30
N ASN A 223 -8.95 -4.37 16.15
CA ASN A 223 -7.58 -4.26 15.69
C ASN A 223 -7.29 -2.79 15.29
N LYS A 224 -6.03 -2.40 15.37
CA LYS A 224 -5.58 -1.01 15.16
C LYS A 224 -4.86 -0.80 13.83
N VAL A 225 -4.65 -1.87 13.07
CA VAL A 225 -3.91 -1.83 11.81
C VAL A 225 -4.84 -1.43 10.68
N THR A 226 -4.45 -0.43 9.89
CA THR A 226 -4.98 -0.16 8.56
C THR A 226 -3.89 -0.37 7.54
N ASP A 227 -4.21 -1.04 6.44
CA ASP A 227 -3.24 -1.47 5.45
C ASP A 227 -3.89 -1.51 4.06
N GLY A 228 -3.16 -1.19 3.00
CA GLY A 228 -3.50 -1.37 1.61
C GLY A 228 -4.87 -0.85 1.16
N PRO A 229 -5.23 0.44 1.31
CA PRO A 229 -6.46 0.96 0.79
C PRO A 229 -6.44 0.93 -0.74
N TYR A 230 -7.50 0.41 -1.35
CA TYR A 230 -7.67 0.41 -2.80
C TYR A 230 -9.11 0.75 -3.18
N LEU A 231 -9.32 1.77 -4.00
CA LEU A 231 -10.64 2.28 -4.35
C LEU A 231 -11.13 1.70 -5.67
N PHE A 232 -12.45 1.52 -5.77
CA PHE A 232 -13.09 1.03 -6.97
C PHE A 232 -14.53 1.56 -7.07
N ARG A 233 -15.09 1.52 -8.28
CA ARG A 233 -16.53 1.69 -8.48
C ARG A 233 -17.15 0.38 -8.91
N THR A 234 -18.28 0.07 -8.29
CA THR A 234 -19.13 -1.06 -8.69
C THR A 234 -19.76 -0.77 -10.05
N GLN A 235 -20.33 -1.79 -10.67
CA GLN A 235 -21.12 -1.64 -11.89
C GLN A 235 -22.34 -0.71 -11.71
N THR A 236 -22.86 -0.60 -10.48
CA THR A 236 -23.96 0.31 -10.15
C THR A 236 -23.50 1.71 -9.75
N GLY A 237 -22.20 2.00 -9.87
CA GLY A 237 -21.62 3.31 -9.60
C GLY A 237 -21.28 3.60 -8.13
N ARG A 238 -21.53 2.67 -7.18
CA ARG A 238 -21.14 2.88 -5.77
C ARG A 238 -19.61 2.98 -5.66
N LEU A 239 -19.14 3.92 -4.88
CA LEU A 239 -17.73 4.00 -4.49
C LEU A 239 -17.46 3.04 -3.35
N GLY A 240 -16.53 2.12 -3.56
CA GLY A 240 -16.03 1.19 -2.55
C GLY A 240 -14.54 1.35 -2.35
N MET A 241 -14.08 0.90 -1.18
CA MET A 241 -12.67 0.78 -0.84
C MET A 241 -12.43 -0.57 -0.20
N ILE A 242 -11.45 -1.29 -0.73
CA ILE A 242 -10.88 -2.48 -0.10
C ILE A 242 -9.78 -2.00 0.83
N TRP A 243 -9.67 -2.60 2.01
CA TRP A 243 -8.58 -2.33 2.95
C TRP A 243 -8.30 -3.55 3.81
N THR A 244 -7.14 -3.62 4.39
CA THR A 244 -6.65 -4.82 5.08
C THR A 244 -6.40 -4.54 6.55
N SER A 245 -6.66 -5.54 7.38
CA SER A 245 -6.35 -5.58 8.81
C SER A 245 -6.23 -7.04 9.27
N TRP A 246 -6.37 -7.27 10.56
CA TRP A 246 -6.22 -8.58 11.18
C TRP A 246 -7.48 -9.01 11.94
N ILE A 247 -7.76 -10.31 11.90
CA ILE A 247 -8.67 -10.98 12.85
C ILE A 247 -7.79 -11.87 13.71
N TYR A 248 -7.45 -11.40 14.89
CA TYR A 248 -6.42 -11.95 15.76
C TYR A 248 -5.06 -12.01 15.04
N ASP A 249 -4.61 -13.19 14.64
CA ASP A 249 -3.37 -13.47 13.91
C ASP A 249 -3.59 -13.76 12.41
N VAL A 250 -4.83 -13.61 11.93
CA VAL A 250 -5.20 -13.85 10.53
C VAL A 250 -5.25 -12.55 9.76
N TYR A 251 -4.38 -12.39 8.78
CA TYR A 251 -4.38 -11.26 7.84
C TYR A 251 -5.54 -11.38 6.86
N THR A 252 -6.33 -10.35 6.68
CA THR A 252 -7.52 -10.41 5.84
C THR A 252 -7.98 -9.03 5.38
N GLN A 253 -8.85 -9.00 4.41
CA GLN A 253 -9.31 -7.81 3.72
C GLN A 253 -10.82 -7.66 3.81
N GLY A 254 -11.28 -6.43 4.10
CA GLY A 254 -12.68 -6.07 4.08
C GLY A 254 -12.98 -5.00 3.04
N VAL A 255 -14.25 -4.64 2.96
CA VAL A 255 -14.77 -3.60 2.07
C VAL A 255 -15.55 -2.58 2.87
N VAL A 256 -15.42 -1.34 2.46
CA VAL A 256 -16.22 -0.21 2.95
C VAL A 256 -16.80 0.53 1.77
N TYR A 257 -18.02 1.07 1.90
CA TYR A 257 -18.67 1.83 0.85
C TYR A 257 -18.99 3.25 1.29
N SER A 258 -18.80 4.19 0.39
CA SER A 258 -19.23 5.58 0.59
C SER A 258 -20.72 5.72 0.32
N GLU A 259 -21.46 6.32 1.25
CA GLU A 259 -22.89 6.63 1.07
C GLU A 259 -23.11 7.77 0.08
N SER A 260 -22.25 8.80 0.09
CA SER A 260 -22.34 9.92 -0.87
C SER A 260 -21.91 9.53 -2.28
N GLY A 261 -21.16 8.42 -2.42
CA GLY A 261 -20.51 8.04 -3.68
C GLY A 261 -19.24 8.84 -4.01
N THR A 262 -18.80 9.71 -3.09
CA THR A 262 -17.54 10.46 -3.15
C THR A 262 -16.61 10.09 -2.00
N LEU A 263 -15.37 10.59 -2.01
CA LEU A 263 -14.42 10.37 -0.90
C LEU A 263 -14.89 10.96 0.44
N ASP A 264 -15.84 11.87 0.45
CA ASP A 264 -16.30 12.50 1.69
C ASP A 264 -17.13 11.57 2.58
N GLY A 265 -17.57 10.43 2.03
CA GLY A 265 -18.32 9.44 2.82
C GLY A 265 -19.75 9.89 3.14
N PRO A 266 -20.34 9.54 4.31
CA PRO A 266 -19.74 8.64 5.30
C PRO A 266 -19.41 7.25 4.75
N TRP A 267 -18.41 6.60 5.35
CA TRP A 267 -17.94 5.28 4.95
C TRP A 267 -18.58 4.19 5.82
N ILE A 268 -19.29 3.26 5.19
CA ILE A 268 -20.00 2.19 5.87
C ILE A 268 -19.26 0.88 5.67
N GLN A 269 -18.80 0.29 6.77
CA GLN A 269 -18.07 -0.99 6.79
C GLN A 269 -19.01 -2.16 6.49
N GLU A 270 -18.55 -3.08 5.62
CA GLU A 270 -19.19 -4.38 5.52
C GLU A 270 -18.86 -5.26 6.74
N LYS A 271 -19.76 -6.19 7.06
CA LYS A 271 -19.67 -6.97 8.29
C LYS A 271 -18.60 -8.06 8.26
N GLU A 272 -18.30 -8.58 7.08
CA GLU A 272 -17.43 -9.75 6.90
C GLU A 272 -16.28 -9.41 5.97
N PRO A 273 -15.11 -10.02 6.15
CA PRO A 273 -13.99 -9.91 5.21
C PRO A 273 -14.34 -10.59 3.87
N ILE A 274 -13.63 -10.19 2.83
CA ILE A 274 -13.85 -10.65 1.44
C ILE A 274 -12.77 -11.61 0.95
N THR A 275 -11.65 -11.74 1.66
CA THR A 275 -10.57 -12.64 1.28
C THR A 275 -10.54 -13.89 2.16
N PRO A 276 -10.01 -15.01 1.66
CA PRO A 276 -9.68 -16.14 2.52
C PRO A 276 -8.68 -15.75 3.62
N PRO A 277 -8.61 -16.53 4.72
CA PRO A 277 -7.62 -16.32 5.78
C PRO A 277 -6.19 -16.21 5.24
N ASN A 278 -5.43 -15.25 5.79
CA ASN A 278 -4.05 -14.96 5.42
C ASN A 278 -3.83 -14.45 3.98
N PHE A 279 -4.87 -13.87 3.36
CA PHE A 279 -4.75 -13.15 2.11
C PHE A 279 -5.19 -11.70 2.29
N GLY A 280 -4.38 -10.76 1.85
CA GLY A 280 -4.66 -9.34 2.00
C GLY A 280 -3.86 -8.46 1.06
N HIS A 281 -3.97 -7.16 1.28
CA HIS A 281 -3.37 -6.08 0.51
C HIS A 281 -3.63 -6.27 -0.99
N GLY A 282 -4.88 -6.57 -1.34
CA GLY A 282 -5.28 -6.89 -2.70
C GLY A 282 -5.70 -5.65 -3.46
N MET A 283 -5.41 -5.64 -4.75
CA MET A 283 -5.77 -4.58 -5.69
C MET A 283 -6.47 -5.16 -6.90
N LEU A 284 -7.49 -4.44 -7.37
CA LEU A 284 -8.28 -4.88 -8.52
C LEU A 284 -7.62 -4.40 -9.82
N PHE A 285 -7.67 -5.24 -10.84
CA PHE A 285 -7.30 -4.84 -12.20
C PHE A 285 -8.17 -5.58 -13.23
N ARG A 286 -8.24 -5.05 -14.44
CA ARG A 286 -8.91 -5.73 -15.56
C ARG A 286 -7.88 -6.29 -16.51
N THR A 287 -8.11 -7.52 -16.93
CA THR A 287 -7.34 -8.14 -18.01
C THR A 287 -7.69 -7.52 -19.36
N PHE A 288 -6.87 -7.77 -20.39
CA PHE A 288 -7.13 -7.27 -21.74
C PHE A 288 -8.42 -7.85 -22.37
N ASP A 289 -8.87 -9.02 -21.92
CA ASP A 289 -10.17 -9.61 -22.28
C ASP A 289 -11.33 -9.16 -21.35
N GLY A 290 -11.09 -8.15 -20.50
CA GLY A 290 -12.11 -7.48 -19.70
C GLY A 290 -12.47 -8.16 -18.37
N LYS A 291 -11.84 -9.28 -17.99
CA LYS A 291 -12.09 -9.94 -16.70
C LYS A 291 -11.58 -9.08 -15.56
N LEU A 292 -12.38 -8.98 -14.49
CA LEU A 292 -11.95 -8.35 -13.25
C LEU A 292 -11.24 -9.39 -12.39
N LEU A 293 -10.00 -9.10 -12.03
CA LEU A 293 -9.18 -9.91 -11.14
C LEU A 293 -8.70 -9.10 -9.94
N MET A 294 -8.27 -9.79 -8.91
CA MET A 294 -7.61 -9.21 -7.73
C MET A 294 -6.23 -9.84 -7.59
N SER A 295 -5.19 -9.00 -7.50
CA SER A 295 -3.88 -9.42 -7.01
C SER A 295 -3.88 -9.36 -5.49
N VAL A 296 -3.43 -10.42 -4.83
CA VAL A 296 -3.29 -10.50 -3.37
C VAL A 296 -2.01 -11.24 -3.04
N HIS A 297 -1.45 -10.99 -1.86
CA HIS A 297 -0.39 -11.86 -1.35
C HIS A 297 -0.90 -12.74 -0.19
N SER A 298 -0.23 -13.86 0.00
CA SER A 298 -0.44 -14.72 1.15
C SER A 298 0.51 -14.31 2.27
N HIS A 299 -0.06 -14.05 3.44
CA HIS A 299 0.69 -13.75 4.65
C HIS A 299 0.88 -15.03 5.47
N LYS A 300 1.84 -15.87 5.07
CA LYS A 300 2.20 -17.13 5.73
C LYS A 300 3.63 -17.11 6.21
#